data_5af13c800a7f8df4c3774cb137d748b2
#
_entry.id   5af13c800a7f8df4c3774cb137d748b2
#
_cell.length_a   1.000
_cell.length_b   1.000
_cell.length_c   1.000
_cell.angle_alpha   90.00
_cell.angle_beta   90.00
_cell.angle_gamma   90.00
#
_symmetry.space_group_name_H-M   'P 1'
#
loop_
_entity.id
_entity.type
_entity.pdbx_description
1 polymer ?
#
loop_
_entity_poly.entity_id
_entity_poly.type
_entity_poly.pdbx_seq_one_letter_code
_entity_poly.pdbx_strand_id
1 'polypeptide(L)'
;SRKGSTRPDAVSAAAGGPSVWHPLGRVAAMATQSLYRRYRPRRFNEVKGQEHVVRSLRNAVINHREGQAYLFSGPRGTGKTTSARILAKVLNCENPQDGEPCCECASCLAVERGTSYDVHELDAASNNGVDAMRDLIEKASLGTPGRHKVYILDEVHMLSKAAEAALLKTLEEPPPHVVFVLATTDPQKVSETIRSRTQHLQFHLLPMDVMEQHIRWLAGDAGIELSDEALQSVLRQGGGSARDTVSALELVASGGGEPLETTPLDEFIEAFIE
;
A
#
# COMPACT_ATOMS: atom_id res chain seq x y z
N SER A 1 -67.45 8.65 44.38
CA SER A 1 -68.05 7.31 44.32
C SER A 1 -66.93 6.38 43.72
N ARG A 2 -66.37 5.69 44.64
CA ARG A 2 -66.36 4.24 44.87
C ARG A 2 -65.69 3.41 43.78
N LYS A 3 -64.60 2.79 44.20
CA LYS A 3 -64.32 1.35 44.36
C LYS A 3 -63.77 0.73 43.07
N GLY A 4 -62.74 -0.14 43.02
CA GLY A 4 -62.09 -1.00 43.98
C GLY A 4 -60.96 -1.71 43.16
N SER A 5 -59.84 -1.90 43.76
CA SER A 5 -59.35 -3.17 44.31
C SER A 5 -59.35 -4.34 43.32
N THR A 6 -58.18 -4.79 42.93
CA THR A 6 -57.62 -6.10 43.28
C THR A 6 -56.21 -6.34 42.62
N ARG A 7 -55.24 -6.60 43.46
CA ARG A 7 -54.09 -7.48 43.09
C ARG A 7 -54.56 -8.93 43.27
N PRO A 8 -53.97 -9.87 42.59
CA PRO A 8 -52.87 -10.66 43.08
C PRO A 8 -51.88 -11.03 41.91
N ASP A 9 -50.79 -11.65 41.95
CA ASP A 9 -49.96 -12.43 42.84
C ASP A 9 -48.61 -12.58 42.20
N ALA A 10 -47.64 -12.79 43.02
CA ALA A 10 -46.24 -13.04 42.69
C ALA A 10 -46.06 -14.46 42.07
N VAL A 11 -45.23 -14.55 41.02
CA VAL A 11 -44.58 -15.83 40.65
C VAL A 11 -43.10 -15.58 40.35
N SER A 12 -42.33 -16.04 41.27
CA SER A 12 -41.09 -16.80 41.20
C SER A 12 -39.96 -16.34 40.28
N ALA A 13 -38.84 -16.01 40.91
CA ALA A 13 -37.49 -15.89 40.41
C ALA A 13 -37.03 -17.12 39.63
N ALA A 14 -36.42 -16.88 38.49
CA ALA A 14 -35.45 -17.81 37.93
C ALA A 14 -34.14 -17.06 37.67
N ALA A 15 -33.11 -17.46 38.39
CA ALA A 15 -31.76 -16.99 38.30
C ALA A 15 -31.18 -17.33 36.93
N GLY A 16 -30.94 -16.32 36.10
CA GLY A 16 -30.10 -16.43 34.92
C GLY A 16 -28.70 -15.98 35.28
N GLY A 17 -27.78 -16.93 35.29
CA GLY A 17 -26.36 -16.72 35.59
C GLY A 17 -25.69 -15.76 34.58
N PRO A 18 -24.48 -15.27 34.90
CA PRO A 18 -23.77 -14.28 34.07
C PRO A 18 -23.49 -14.85 32.71
N SER A 19 -23.97 -14.19 31.66
CA SER A 19 -23.59 -14.48 30.27
C SER A 19 -22.09 -14.25 30.11
N VAL A 20 -21.37 -15.35 29.98
CA VAL A 20 -19.94 -15.32 29.63
C VAL A 20 -19.85 -14.75 28.22
N TRP A 21 -19.46 -13.52 28.12
CA TRP A 21 -19.08 -12.88 26.86
C TRP A 21 -17.83 -13.59 26.33
N HIS A 22 -18.00 -14.52 25.39
CA HIS A 22 -16.89 -15.07 24.64
C HIS A 22 -16.36 -14.02 23.65
N PRO A 23 -15.05 -13.75 23.63
CA PRO A 23 -14.42 -12.78 22.72
C PRO A 23 -14.26 -13.31 21.30
N LEU A 24 -15.19 -14.15 20.81
CA LEU A 24 -15.15 -14.70 19.45
C LEU A 24 -15.57 -13.70 18.36
N GLY A 25 -16.13 -12.56 18.74
CA GLY A 25 -16.60 -11.55 17.77
C GLY A 25 -15.49 -10.69 17.12
N ARG A 26 -14.29 -10.64 17.68
CA ARG A 26 -13.19 -9.86 17.10
C ARG A 26 -12.32 -10.64 16.11
N VAL A 27 -12.26 -11.94 16.21
CA VAL A 27 -11.47 -12.79 15.32
C VAL A 27 -12.16 -12.95 13.97
N ALA A 28 -13.48 -13.02 13.92
CA ALA A 28 -14.23 -13.18 12.68
C ALA A 28 -14.25 -11.93 11.78
N ALA A 29 -14.13 -10.71 12.35
CA ALA A 29 -14.09 -9.47 11.56
C ALA A 29 -12.71 -9.16 10.98
N MET A 30 -11.63 -9.81 11.46
CA MET A 30 -10.26 -9.65 10.95
C MET A 30 -9.94 -10.61 9.79
N ALA A 31 -10.76 -11.61 9.53
CA ALA A 31 -10.53 -12.64 8.51
C ALA A 31 -10.87 -12.21 7.06
N THR A 32 -11.37 -10.98 6.85
CA THR A 32 -11.83 -10.52 5.53
C THR A 32 -10.83 -9.64 4.78
N GLN A 33 -9.76 -9.17 5.43
CA GLN A 33 -8.76 -8.34 4.77
C GLN A 33 -7.52 -9.15 4.44
N SER A 34 -7.09 -9.13 3.16
CA SER A 34 -5.89 -9.82 2.71
C SER A 34 -4.64 -9.42 3.52
N LEU A 35 -3.74 -10.37 3.76
CA LEU A 35 -2.49 -10.15 4.49
C LEU A 35 -1.70 -8.97 3.91
N TYR A 36 -1.61 -8.87 2.58
CA TYR A 36 -0.95 -7.78 1.90
C TYR A 36 -1.52 -6.40 2.29
N ARG A 37 -2.83 -6.27 2.48
CA ARG A 37 -3.45 -5.02 2.92
C ARG A 37 -3.24 -4.76 4.40
N ARG A 38 -3.38 -5.80 5.23
CA ARG A 38 -3.22 -5.73 6.68
C ARG A 38 -1.80 -5.33 7.08
N TYR A 39 -0.78 -5.88 6.41
CA TYR A 39 0.64 -5.64 6.69
C TYR A 39 1.29 -4.62 5.74
N ARG A 40 0.48 -3.85 5.03
CA ARG A 40 1.02 -2.77 4.19
C ARG A 40 1.72 -1.73 5.06
N PRO A 41 2.99 -1.38 4.77
CA PRO A 41 3.73 -0.37 5.53
C PRO A 41 2.96 0.94 5.66
N ARG A 42 2.90 1.46 6.85
CA ARG A 42 2.22 2.72 7.19
C ARG A 42 3.19 3.86 7.43
N ARG A 43 4.46 3.54 7.69
CA ARG A 43 5.58 4.45 7.95
C ARG A 43 6.77 4.06 7.08
N PHE A 44 7.69 4.99 6.84
CA PHE A 44 8.88 4.72 6.06
C PHE A 44 9.79 3.66 6.70
N ASN A 45 9.91 3.64 8.02
CA ASN A 45 10.73 2.66 8.75
C ASN A 45 10.21 1.22 8.63
N GLU A 46 8.97 1.03 8.21
CA GLU A 46 8.37 -0.29 7.96
C GLU A 46 8.65 -0.80 6.53
N VAL A 47 9.09 0.08 5.62
CA VAL A 47 9.41 -0.29 4.23
C VAL A 47 10.75 -1.03 4.21
N LYS A 48 10.73 -2.28 3.79
CA LYS A 48 11.90 -3.16 3.78
C LYS A 48 12.66 -3.07 2.46
N GLY A 49 14.00 -3.16 2.54
CA GLY A 49 14.89 -3.28 1.38
C GLY A 49 14.98 -2.05 0.48
N GLN A 50 14.49 -0.88 0.93
CA GLN A 50 14.48 0.39 0.18
C GLN A 50 15.14 1.53 0.98
N GLU A 51 16.18 1.23 1.75
CA GLU A 51 16.80 2.16 2.71
C GLU A 51 17.26 3.47 2.06
N HIS A 52 17.75 3.40 0.81
CA HIS A 52 18.20 4.58 0.05
C HIS A 52 17.02 5.50 -0.32
N VAL A 53 15.88 4.94 -0.72
CA VAL A 53 14.65 5.70 -1.03
C VAL A 53 14.10 6.32 0.24
N VAL A 54 13.94 5.51 1.29
CA VAL A 54 13.42 5.94 2.59
C VAL A 54 14.24 7.08 3.15
N ARG A 55 15.56 6.95 3.17
CA ARG A 55 16.47 7.99 3.64
C ARG A 55 16.34 9.27 2.84
N SER A 56 16.24 9.17 1.50
CA SER A 56 16.08 10.33 0.63
C SER A 56 14.79 11.08 0.92
N LEU A 57 13.66 10.37 0.99
CA LEU A 57 12.35 10.96 1.24
C LEU A 57 12.25 11.58 2.65
N ARG A 58 12.71 10.86 3.68
CA ARG A 58 12.72 11.39 5.05
C ARG A 58 13.56 12.65 5.18
N ASN A 59 14.77 12.64 4.60
CA ASN A 59 15.65 13.81 4.63
C ASN A 59 15.03 15.02 3.91
N ALA A 60 14.34 14.80 2.79
CA ALA A 60 13.63 15.85 2.08
C ALA A 60 12.56 16.50 2.97
N VAL A 61 11.75 15.69 3.63
CA VAL A 61 10.68 16.15 4.53
C VAL A 61 11.24 16.86 5.76
N ILE A 62 12.27 16.29 6.42
CA ILE A 62 12.88 16.89 7.62
C ILE A 62 13.47 18.28 7.32
N ASN A 63 14.06 18.44 6.16
CA ASN A 63 14.71 19.68 5.75
C ASN A 63 13.80 20.66 5.00
N HIS A 64 12.50 20.35 4.85
CA HIS A 64 11.55 21.13 4.06
C HIS A 64 12.05 21.39 2.63
N ARG A 65 12.59 20.35 2.00
CA ARG A 65 13.14 20.35 0.64
C ARG A 65 12.51 19.25 -0.21
N GLU A 66 11.25 18.93 0.07
CA GLU A 66 10.47 18.00 -0.73
C GLU A 66 10.35 18.52 -2.15
N GLY A 67 10.59 17.61 -3.09
CA GLY A 67 10.43 17.90 -4.52
C GLY A 67 8.95 17.97 -4.89
N GLN A 68 8.64 18.77 -5.91
CA GLN A 68 7.28 18.87 -6.43
C GLN A 68 6.94 17.73 -7.41
N ALA A 69 7.93 16.98 -7.90
CA ALA A 69 7.73 15.87 -8.80
C ALA A 69 8.76 14.75 -8.57
N TYR A 70 8.27 13.55 -8.33
CA TYR A 70 9.06 12.33 -8.14
C TYR A 70 8.72 11.31 -9.21
N LEU A 71 9.71 10.52 -9.63
CA LEU A 71 9.53 9.32 -10.43
C LEU A 71 10.02 8.11 -9.64
N PHE A 72 9.09 7.26 -9.23
CA PHE A 72 9.36 5.99 -8.56
C PHE A 72 9.38 4.87 -9.58
N SER A 73 10.54 4.29 -9.84
CA SER A 73 10.68 3.20 -10.80
C SER A 73 11.10 1.90 -10.12
N GLY A 74 10.78 0.79 -10.73
CA GLY A 74 11.20 -0.52 -10.26
C GLY A 74 10.15 -1.60 -10.43
N PRO A 75 10.49 -2.87 -10.17
CA PRO A 75 9.60 -4.00 -10.36
C PRO A 75 8.28 -3.86 -9.58
N ARG A 76 7.27 -4.62 -10.00
CA ARG A 76 5.98 -4.66 -9.32
C ARG A 76 6.14 -5.16 -7.88
N GLY A 77 5.34 -4.61 -6.96
CA GLY A 77 5.29 -5.08 -5.58
C GLY A 77 6.48 -4.72 -4.69
N THR A 78 7.34 -3.80 -5.14
CA THR A 78 8.53 -3.33 -4.39
C THR A 78 8.25 -2.15 -3.44
N GLY A 79 7.01 -1.67 -3.37
CA GLY A 79 6.60 -0.62 -2.42
C GLY A 79 6.49 0.79 -2.99
N LYS A 80 6.53 1.00 -4.32
CA LYS A 80 6.39 2.33 -4.95
C LYS A 80 5.15 3.09 -4.51
N THR A 81 3.97 2.55 -4.76
CA THR A 81 2.70 3.18 -4.39
C THR A 81 2.52 3.30 -2.86
N THR A 82 3.06 2.34 -2.11
CA THR A 82 3.08 2.39 -0.64
C THR A 82 3.91 3.57 -0.14
N SER A 83 5.13 3.74 -0.65
CA SER A 83 6.01 4.86 -0.28
C SER A 83 5.44 6.21 -0.72
N ALA A 84 4.76 6.26 -1.87
CA ALA A 84 4.03 7.45 -2.32
C ALA A 84 2.92 7.86 -1.34
N ARG A 85 2.14 6.90 -0.85
CA ARG A 85 1.11 7.16 0.18
C ARG A 85 1.70 7.57 1.52
N ILE A 86 2.84 6.99 1.92
CA ILE A 86 3.54 7.41 3.15
C ILE A 86 4.04 8.84 3.01
N LEU A 87 4.61 9.20 1.86
CA LEU A 87 5.02 10.58 1.57
C LEU A 87 3.82 11.53 1.64
N ALA A 88 2.70 11.19 1.01
CA ALA A 88 1.48 11.99 1.06
C ALA A 88 0.95 12.17 2.50
N LYS A 89 1.04 11.13 3.33
CA LYS A 89 0.68 11.21 4.76
C LYS A 89 1.59 12.16 5.51
N VAL A 90 2.90 12.02 5.39
CA VAL A 90 3.84 12.85 6.17
C VAL A 90 3.76 14.32 5.77
N LEU A 91 3.56 14.63 4.48
CA LEU A 91 3.41 15.98 3.98
C LEU A 91 2.18 16.71 4.57
N ASN A 92 1.11 15.99 4.85
CA ASN A 92 -0.14 16.52 5.42
C ASN A 92 -0.35 16.13 6.89
N CYS A 93 0.57 15.43 7.52
CA CYS A 93 0.47 15.00 8.90
C CYS A 93 0.46 16.19 9.85
N GLU A 94 -0.47 16.18 10.82
CA GLU A 94 -0.58 17.25 11.83
C GLU A 94 0.58 17.21 12.84
N ASN A 95 1.18 16.05 13.05
CA ASN A 95 2.27 15.83 14.00
C ASN A 95 3.34 14.87 13.42
N PRO A 96 4.07 15.27 12.38
CA PRO A 96 5.16 14.46 11.83
C PRO A 96 6.35 14.44 12.80
N GLN A 97 7.02 13.31 12.94
CA GLN A 97 8.22 13.14 13.76
C GLN A 97 9.32 12.48 12.96
N ASP A 98 10.50 13.09 12.92
CA ASP A 98 11.68 12.55 12.22
C ASP A 98 11.42 12.14 10.76
N GLY A 99 10.57 12.88 10.05
CA GLY A 99 10.18 12.59 8.68
C GLY A 99 9.21 11.40 8.53
N GLU A 100 8.57 10.99 9.62
CA GLU A 100 7.56 9.92 9.65
C GLU A 100 6.17 10.49 9.96
N PRO A 101 5.09 9.94 9.37
CA PRO A 101 3.73 10.32 9.72
C PRO A 101 3.34 9.74 11.09
N CYS A 102 2.50 10.45 11.85
CA CYS A 102 2.01 9.93 13.14
C CYS A 102 1.08 8.72 12.99
N CYS A 103 0.39 8.57 11.86
CA CYS A 103 -0.59 7.52 11.54
C CYS A 103 -1.87 7.54 12.40
N GLU A 104 -2.12 8.61 13.17
CA GLU A 104 -3.23 8.73 14.11
C GLU A 104 -4.11 9.95 13.84
N CYS A 105 -3.55 11.03 13.28
CA CYS A 105 -4.31 12.24 12.98
C CYS A 105 -5.34 12.02 11.86
N ALA A 106 -6.31 12.92 11.77
CA ALA A 106 -7.40 12.84 10.79
C ALA A 106 -6.87 12.74 9.35
N SER A 107 -5.84 13.50 9.00
CA SER A 107 -5.22 13.47 7.67
C SER A 107 -4.58 12.10 7.37
N CYS A 108 -3.77 11.55 8.29
CA CYS A 108 -3.15 10.23 8.11
C CYS A 108 -4.20 9.13 7.92
N LEU A 109 -5.25 9.12 8.73
CA LEU A 109 -6.33 8.14 8.64
C LEU A 109 -7.14 8.28 7.35
N ALA A 110 -7.37 9.50 6.87
CA ALA A 110 -8.04 9.74 5.60
C ALA A 110 -7.27 9.17 4.42
N VAL A 111 -5.94 9.34 4.40
CA VAL A 111 -5.08 8.76 3.35
C VAL A 111 -5.11 7.22 3.40
N GLU A 112 -5.07 6.62 4.59
CA GLU A 112 -5.14 5.16 4.73
C GLU A 112 -6.46 4.58 4.24
N ARG A 113 -7.56 5.27 4.48
CA ARG A 113 -8.91 4.87 4.05
C ARG A 113 -9.18 5.19 2.57
N GLY A 114 -8.30 5.96 1.91
CA GLY A 114 -8.52 6.44 0.54
C GLY A 114 -9.64 7.49 0.43
N THR A 115 -9.89 8.24 1.51
CA THR A 115 -10.93 9.28 1.59
C THR A 115 -10.37 10.69 1.72
N SER A 116 -9.06 10.85 1.55
CA SER A 116 -8.41 12.16 1.61
C SER A 116 -8.78 13.03 0.41
N TYR A 117 -9.15 14.27 0.66
CA TYR A 117 -9.35 15.28 -0.38
C TYR A 117 -8.04 15.84 -0.94
N ASP A 118 -6.92 15.60 -0.24
CA ASP A 118 -5.61 16.13 -0.58
C ASP A 118 -4.73 15.11 -1.31
N VAL A 119 -5.16 13.84 -1.38
CA VAL A 119 -4.41 12.76 -2.03
C VAL A 119 -5.25 12.09 -3.08
N HIS A 120 -4.81 12.18 -4.32
CA HIS A 120 -5.48 11.61 -5.49
C HIS A 120 -4.60 10.53 -6.10
N GLU A 121 -5.13 9.32 -6.17
CA GLU A 121 -4.44 8.18 -6.77
C GLU A 121 -5.13 7.80 -8.08
N LEU A 122 -4.37 7.73 -9.16
CA LEU A 122 -4.84 7.42 -10.49
C LEU A 122 -3.94 6.36 -11.12
N ASP A 123 -4.56 5.29 -11.60
CA ASP A 123 -3.88 4.28 -12.41
C ASP A 123 -3.93 4.70 -13.89
N ALA A 124 -2.76 4.99 -14.46
CA ALA A 124 -2.66 5.41 -15.85
C ALA A 124 -2.96 4.27 -16.84
N ALA A 125 -2.92 3.00 -16.42
CA ALA A 125 -3.33 1.89 -17.27
C ALA A 125 -4.84 1.93 -17.57
N SER A 126 -5.63 2.35 -16.58
CA SER A 126 -7.09 2.50 -16.69
C SER A 126 -7.53 3.89 -17.15
N ASN A 127 -6.70 4.93 -16.94
CA ASN A 127 -7.00 6.34 -17.18
C ASN A 127 -5.91 7.00 -18.04
N ASN A 128 -5.64 6.43 -19.20
CA ASN A 128 -4.53 6.86 -20.07
C ASN A 128 -4.87 8.03 -21.01
N GLY A 129 -6.12 8.48 -21.02
CA GLY A 129 -6.63 9.50 -21.94
C GLY A 129 -6.26 10.92 -21.53
N VAL A 130 -6.21 11.82 -22.52
CA VAL A 130 -5.90 13.24 -22.31
C VAL A 130 -6.94 13.95 -21.45
N ASP A 131 -8.21 13.55 -21.51
CA ASP A 131 -9.28 14.20 -20.75
C ASP A 131 -9.16 13.91 -19.25
N ALA A 132 -8.84 12.66 -18.88
CA ALA A 132 -8.54 12.32 -17.48
C ALA A 132 -7.37 13.13 -16.93
N MET A 133 -6.35 13.36 -17.74
CA MET A 133 -5.19 14.17 -17.35
C MET A 133 -5.52 15.66 -17.26
N ARG A 134 -6.37 16.18 -18.16
CA ARG A 134 -6.83 17.58 -18.08
C ARG A 134 -7.66 17.84 -16.83
N ASP A 135 -8.59 16.94 -16.51
CA ASP A 135 -9.39 17.01 -15.27
C ASP A 135 -8.50 17.00 -14.02
N LEU A 136 -7.46 16.17 -14.02
CA LEU A 136 -6.50 16.11 -12.93
C LEU A 136 -5.74 17.42 -12.78
N ILE A 137 -5.25 18.01 -13.88
CA ILE A 137 -4.51 19.26 -13.91
C ILE A 137 -5.38 20.43 -13.45
N GLU A 138 -6.63 20.49 -13.91
CA GLU A 138 -7.59 21.50 -13.48
C GLU A 138 -7.82 21.45 -11.98
N LYS A 139 -8.06 20.24 -11.44
CA LYS A 139 -8.20 20.02 -10.00
C LYS A 139 -6.92 20.33 -9.21
N ALA A 140 -5.75 20.12 -9.82
CA ALA A 140 -4.46 20.46 -9.19
C ALA A 140 -4.29 21.97 -8.98
N SER A 141 -4.84 22.80 -9.88
CA SER A 141 -4.79 24.25 -9.77
C SER A 141 -5.66 24.81 -8.65
N LEU A 142 -6.61 24.02 -8.14
CA LEU A 142 -7.47 24.43 -7.02
C LEU A 142 -6.71 24.30 -5.70
N GLY A 143 -7.06 25.15 -4.73
CA GLY A 143 -6.52 25.05 -3.38
C GLY A 143 -6.83 23.74 -2.68
N THR A 144 -6.16 23.50 -1.57
CA THR A 144 -6.28 22.26 -0.79
C THR A 144 -6.59 22.61 0.68
N PRO A 145 -7.41 21.82 1.40
CA PRO A 145 -7.58 21.95 2.84
C PRO A 145 -6.31 21.64 3.63
N GLY A 146 -5.48 20.73 3.14
CA GLY A 146 -4.19 20.39 3.73
C GLY A 146 -3.06 21.33 3.30
N ARG A 147 -1.84 20.97 3.66
CA ARG A 147 -0.63 21.71 3.27
C ARG A 147 -0.21 21.42 1.83
N HIS A 148 -0.37 20.17 1.39
CA HIS A 148 0.00 19.72 0.07
C HIS A 148 -1.12 18.90 -0.58
N LYS A 149 -1.30 19.09 -1.87
CA LYS A 149 -2.12 18.24 -2.72
C LYS A 149 -1.22 17.26 -3.45
N VAL A 150 -1.40 15.97 -3.20
CA VAL A 150 -0.51 14.94 -3.72
C VAL A 150 -1.23 14.11 -4.78
N TYR A 151 -0.65 14.04 -5.96
CA TYR A 151 -1.13 13.22 -7.07
C TYR A 151 -0.19 12.02 -7.25
N ILE A 152 -0.72 10.82 -7.03
CA ILE A 152 -0.02 9.54 -7.27
C ILE A 152 -0.54 8.98 -8.58
N LEU A 153 0.31 8.96 -9.61
CA LEU A 153 0.01 8.37 -10.91
C LEU A 153 0.77 7.05 -11.03
N ASP A 154 0.05 5.94 -10.95
CA ASP A 154 0.65 4.62 -11.11
C ASP A 154 0.70 4.23 -12.59
N GLU A 155 1.71 3.44 -12.97
CA GLU A 155 2.00 2.98 -14.34
C GLU A 155 2.02 4.10 -15.38
N VAL A 156 2.69 5.22 -15.04
CA VAL A 156 2.73 6.45 -15.85
C VAL A 156 3.19 6.23 -17.30
N HIS A 157 3.95 5.16 -17.57
CA HIS A 157 4.37 4.78 -18.92
C HIS A 157 3.22 4.35 -19.84
N MET A 158 2.03 4.12 -19.28
CA MET A 158 0.81 3.76 -20.03
C MET A 158 0.02 4.98 -20.52
N LEU A 159 0.41 6.19 -20.16
CA LEU A 159 -0.24 7.42 -20.65
C LEU A 159 -0.13 7.54 -22.17
N SER A 160 -1.22 8.02 -22.79
CA SER A 160 -1.17 8.42 -24.20
C SER A 160 -0.23 9.60 -24.40
N LYS A 161 0.31 9.74 -25.61
CA LYS A 161 1.19 10.89 -25.97
C LYS A 161 0.56 12.25 -25.66
N ALA A 162 -0.76 12.39 -25.88
CA ALA A 162 -1.49 13.61 -25.60
C ALA A 162 -1.65 13.87 -24.11
N ALA A 163 -1.89 12.81 -23.31
CA ALA A 163 -1.98 12.89 -21.86
C ALA A 163 -0.61 13.24 -21.24
N GLU A 164 0.45 12.62 -21.73
CA GLU A 164 1.83 12.91 -21.34
C GLU A 164 2.18 14.38 -21.62
N ALA A 165 1.87 14.90 -22.81
CA ALA A 165 2.12 16.29 -23.17
C ALA A 165 1.35 17.28 -22.27
N ALA A 166 0.13 16.94 -21.86
CA ALA A 166 -0.65 17.75 -20.92
C ALA A 166 0.01 17.78 -19.53
N LEU A 167 0.45 16.61 -19.03
CA LEU A 167 1.14 16.49 -17.75
C LEU A 167 2.46 17.27 -17.71
N LEU A 168 3.23 17.23 -18.80
CA LEU A 168 4.53 17.90 -18.91
C LEU A 168 4.44 19.39 -18.66
N LYS A 169 3.40 20.07 -19.15
CA LYS A 169 3.20 21.52 -18.88
C LYS A 169 3.10 21.81 -17.39
N THR A 170 2.41 20.96 -16.64
CA THR A 170 2.25 21.13 -15.19
C THR A 170 3.50 20.74 -14.42
N LEU A 171 4.27 19.77 -14.92
CA LEU A 171 5.56 19.39 -14.32
C LEU A 171 6.64 20.46 -14.52
N GLU A 172 6.51 21.30 -15.55
CA GLU A 172 7.44 22.44 -15.77
C GLU A 172 7.22 23.54 -14.74
N GLU A 173 5.97 23.89 -14.45
CA GLU A 173 5.57 24.92 -13.51
C GLU A 173 4.45 24.42 -12.60
N PRO A 174 4.76 23.48 -11.67
CA PRO A 174 3.74 22.93 -10.78
C PRO A 174 3.28 24.00 -9.77
N PRO A 175 1.99 24.01 -9.40
CA PRO A 175 1.52 24.87 -8.32
C PRO A 175 2.29 24.58 -7.02
N PRO A 176 2.61 25.61 -6.20
CA PRO A 176 3.50 25.46 -5.03
C PRO A 176 3.03 24.41 -4.01
N HIS A 177 1.71 24.19 -3.90
CA HIS A 177 1.09 23.25 -2.98
C HIS A 177 0.93 21.83 -3.54
N VAL A 178 1.36 21.59 -4.80
CA VAL A 178 1.15 20.31 -5.48
C VAL A 178 2.44 19.50 -5.52
N VAL A 179 2.32 18.22 -5.20
CA VAL A 179 3.39 17.22 -5.31
C VAL A 179 2.90 16.08 -6.20
N PHE A 180 3.65 15.81 -7.26
CA PHE A 180 3.41 14.67 -8.14
C PHE A 180 4.32 13.50 -7.76
N VAL A 181 3.76 12.31 -7.64
CA VAL A 181 4.51 11.06 -7.50
C VAL A 181 4.11 10.15 -8.64
N LEU A 182 4.98 10.05 -9.63
CA LEU A 182 4.81 9.20 -10.79
C LEU A 182 5.44 7.84 -10.51
N ALA A 183 4.71 6.75 -10.67
CA ALA A 183 5.23 5.41 -10.49
C ALA A 183 5.22 4.64 -11.82
N THR A 184 6.23 3.81 -12.03
CA THR A 184 6.36 2.98 -13.22
C THR A 184 7.08 1.67 -12.94
N THR A 185 6.64 0.61 -13.59
CA THR A 185 7.38 -0.66 -13.66
C THR A 185 8.37 -0.70 -14.81
N ASP A 186 8.22 0.19 -15.80
CA ASP A 186 9.07 0.26 -16.99
C ASP A 186 9.62 1.69 -17.20
N PRO A 187 10.74 2.06 -16.54
CA PRO A 187 11.31 3.39 -16.67
C PRO A 187 11.82 3.71 -18.07
N GLN A 188 12.08 2.70 -18.90
CA GLN A 188 12.58 2.90 -20.27
C GLN A 188 11.47 3.45 -21.20
N LYS A 189 10.21 3.15 -20.89
CA LYS A 189 9.06 3.68 -21.64
C LYS A 189 8.63 5.07 -21.22
N VAL A 190 9.12 5.57 -20.07
CA VAL A 190 8.85 6.95 -19.64
C VAL A 190 9.75 7.89 -20.44
N SER A 191 9.16 8.94 -21.01
CA SER A 191 9.91 9.91 -21.81
C SER A 191 11.04 10.58 -21.02
N GLU A 192 12.10 10.94 -21.71
CA GLU A 192 13.22 11.68 -21.13
C GLU A 192 12.77 13.03 -20.58
N THR A 193 11.80 13.65 -21.21
CA THR A 193 11.20 14.90 -20.77
C THR A 193 10.54 14.81 -19.39
N ILE A 194 9.84 13.73 -19.08
CA ILE A 194 9.32 13.49 -17.72
C ILE A 194 10.48 13.19 -16.77
N ARG A 195 11.40 12.30 -17.16
CA ARG A 195 12.54 11.92 -16.31
C ARG A 195 13.41 13.10 -15.89
N SER A 196 13.65 14.05 -16.82
CA SER A 196 14.47 15.23 -16.53
C SER A 196 13.80 16.26 -15.60
N ARG A 197 12.47 16.20 -15.41
CA ARG A 197 11.69 17.08 -14.55
C ARG A 197 11.30 16.46 -13.21
N THR A 198 11.74 15.23 -12.97
CA THR A 198 11.36 14.47 -11.77
C THR A 198 12.59 14.03 -11.00
N GLN A 199 12.49 13.98 -9.69
CA GLN A 199 13.48 13.31 -8.86
C GLN A 199 13.28 11.80 -8.96
N HIS A 200 14.22 11.11 -9.58
CA HIS A 200 14.14 9.68 -9.83
C HIS A 200 14.61 8.87 -8.61
N LEU A 201 13.74 8.03 -8.08
CA LEU A 201 14.03 7.09 -7.00
C LEU A 201 13.73 5.67 -7.49
N GLN A 202 14.73 4.81 -7.45
CA GLN A 202 14.64 3.44 -7.95
C GLN A 202 14.40 2.47 -6.81
N PHE A 203 13.37 1.63 -6.97
CA PHE A 203 13.03 0.54 -6.06
C PHE A 203 13.58 -0.77 -6.59
N HIS A 204 14.01 -1.64 -5.68
CA HIS A 204 14.61 -2.92 -6.02
C HIS A 204 13.79 -4.08 -5.43
N LEU A 205 13.92 -5.25 -6.03
CA LEU A 205 13.46 -6.48 -5.40
C LEU A 205 14.22 -6.69 -4.08
N LEU A 206 13.56 -7.27 -3.10
CA LEU A 206 14.19 -7.55 -1.82
C LEU A 206 15.17 -8.72 -1.96
N PRO A 207 16.36 -8.62 -1.35
CA PRO A 207 17.25 -9.76 -1.18
C PRO A 207 16.52 -10.92 -0.45
N MET A 208 16.91 -12.14 -0.77
CA MET A 208 16.25 -13.35 -0.27
C MET A 208 16.25 -13.44 1.26
N ASP A 209 17.36 -13.10 1.89
CA ASP A 209 17.53 -13.10 3.33
C ASP A 209 16.64 -12.07 4.04
N VAL A 210 16.52 -10.88 3.46
CA VAL A 210 15.62 -9.82 3.97
C VAL A 210 14.17 -10.24 3.83
N MET A 211 13.80 -10.84 2.69
CA MET A 211 12.45 -11.35 2.46
C MET A 211 12.11 -12.49 3.41
N GLU A 212 13.03 -13.44 3.61
CA GLU A 212 12.82 -14.56 4.54
C GLU A 212 12.53 -14.06 5.96
N GLN A 213 13.35 -13.14 6.48
CA GLN A 213 13.15 -12.55 7.79
C GLN A 213 11.79 -11.85 7.90
N HIS A 214 11.40 -11.13 6.85
CA HIS A 214 10.12 -10.43 6.80
C HIS A 214 8.93 -11.41 6.82
N ILE A 215 8.98 -12.48 6.03
CA ILE A 215 7.91 -13.48 5.97
C ILE A 215 7.81 -14.29 7.26
N ARG A 216 8.94 -14.67 7.89
CA ARG A 216 8.93 -15.35 9.20
C ARG A 216 8.29 -14.47 10.28
N TRP A 217 8.66 -13.18 10.31
CA TRP A 217 8.06 -12.23 11.23
C TRP A 217 6.54 -12.10 11.00
N LEU A 218 6.13 -11.92 9.74
CA LEU A 218 4.73 -11.74 9.37
C LEU A 218 3.90 -12.98 9.68
N ALA A 219 4.41 -14.18 9.38
CA ALA A 219 3.74 -15.44 9.70
C ALA A 219 3.54 -15.58 11.21
N GLY A 220 4.57 -15.28 12.01
CA GLY A 220 4.48 -15.31 13.47
C GLY A 220 3.45 -14.33 14.02
N ASP A 221 3.42 -13.08 13.54
CA ASP A 221 2.45 -12.05 13.96
C ASP A 221 1.01 -12.42 13.53
N ALA A 222 0.85 -13.03 12.36
CA ALA A 222 -0.44 -13.48 11.85
C ALA A 222 -0.94 -14.81 12.46
N GLY A 223 -0.08 -15.50 13.24
CA GLY A 223 -0.40 -16.82 13.80
C GLY A 223 -0.46 -17.94 12.74
N ILE A 224 0.35 -17.82 11.69
CA ILE A 224 0.45 -18.79 10.59
C ILE A 224 1.62 -19.73 10.90
N GLU A 225 1.33 -21.03 11.00
CA GLU A 225 2.36 -22.07 11.07
C GLU A 225 2.97 -22.25 9.68
N LEU A 226 4.27 -22.06 9.58
CA LEU A 226 5.01 -22.10 8.32
C LEU A 226 6.19 -23.06 8.43
N SER A 227 6.14 -24.19 7.71
CA SER A 227 7.27 -25.09 7.61
C SER A 227 8.39 -24.48 6.76
N ASP A 228 9.61 -25.03 6.88
CA ASP A 228 10.74 -24.52 6.08
C ASP A 228 10.50 -24.78 4.58
N GLU A 229 9.89 -25.90 4.19
CA GLU A 229 9.53 -26.21 2.80
C GLU A 229 8.51 -25.21 2.26
N ALA A 230 7.44 -24.93 3.04
CA ALA A 230 6.43 -23.95 2.68
C ALA A 230 7.02 -22.54 2.55
N LEU A 231 7.91 -22.16 3.46
CA LEU A 231 8.63 -20.88 3.39
C LEU A 231 9.45 -20.77 2.10
N GLN A 232 10.22 -21.79 1.76
CA GLN A 232 11.01 -21.79 0.52
C GLN A 232 10.12 -21.71 -0.72
N SER A 233 8.97 -22.37 -0.71
CA SER A 233 7.98 -22.26 -1.80
C SER A 233 7.44 -20.84 -1.93
N VAL A 234 7.03 -20.21 -0.81
CA VAL A 234 6.55 -18.83 -0.76
C VAL A 234 7.58 -17.85 -1.29
N LEU A 235 8.85 -17.99 -0.88
CA LEU A 235 9.95 -17.14 -1.32
C LEU A 235 10.21 -17.26 -2.83
N ARG A 236 10.21 -18.48 -3.38
CA ARG A 236 10.37 -18.71 -4.82
C ARG A 236 9.21 -18.10 -5.62
N GLN A 237 7.97 -18.29 -5.18
CA GLN A 237 6.79 -17.74 -5.87
C GLN A 237 6.79 -16.21 -5.87
N GLY A 238 7.26 -15.59 -4.79
CA GLY A 238 7.31 -14.14 -4.66
C GLY A 238 8.42 -13.45 -5.45
N GLY A 239 9.50 -14.17 -5.78
CA GLY A 239 10.59 -13.67 -6.64
C GLY A 239 11.21 -12.34 -6.18
N GLY A 240 11.25 -12.05 -4.88
CA GLY A 240 11.76 -10.81 -4.31
C GLY A 240 10.75 -9.64 -4.29
N SER A 241 9.54 -9.82 -4.82
CA SER A 241 8.44 -8.87 -4.69
C SER A 241 7.75 -9.04 -3.33
N ALA A 242 7.78 -8.02 -2.48
CA ALA A 242 7.16 -8.08 -1.15
C ALA A 242 5.66 -8.38 -1.24
N ARG A 243 4.95 -7.76 -2.20
CA ARG A 243 3.53 -8.00 -2.41
C ARG A 243 3.22 -9.44 -2.80
N ASP A 244 3.94 -9.97 -3.79
CA ASP A 244 3.66 -11.29 -4.34
C ASP A 244 4.06 -12.38 -3.35
N THR A 245 5.14 -12.17 -2.57
CA THR A 245 5.56 -13.08 -1.50
C THR A 245 4.53 -13.15 -0.36
N VAL A 246 3.98 -12.00 0.07
CA VAL A 246 2.92 -11.98 1.09
C VAL A 246 1.63 -12.61 0.56
N SER A 247 1.31 -12.42 -0.72
CA SER A 247 0.15 -13.08 -1.35
C SER A 247 0.35 -14.59 -1.44
N ALA A 248 1.56 -15.06 -1.75
CA ALA A 248 1.89 -16.48 -1.73
C ALA A 248 1.76 -17.10 -0.32
N LEU A 249 2.20 -16.36 0.73
CA LEU A 249 2.00 -16.78 2.12
C LEU A 249 0.51 -16.92 2.45
N GLU A 250 -0.32 -16.00 2.01
CA GLU A 250 -1.77 -16.05 2.23
C GLU A 250 -2.42 -17.27 1.59
N LEU A 251 -1.98 -17.65 0.38
CA LEU A 251 -2.44 -18.87 -0.30
C LEU A 251 -2.07 -20.13 0.49
N VAL A 252 -0.83 -20.24 0.95
CA VAL A 252 -0.37 -21.36 1.78
C VAL A 252 -1.18 -21.44 3.08
N ALA A 253 -1.38 -20.31 3.77
CA ALA A 253 -2.15 -20.24 5.01
C ALA A 253 -3.63 -20.64 4.83
N SER A 254 -4.20 -20.43 3.64
CA SER A 254 -5.58 -20.77 3.30
C SER A 254 -5.77 -22.24 2.92
N GLY A 255 -4.70 -23.07 2.97
CA GLY A 255 -4.74 -24.48 2.55
C GLY A 255 -4.83 -24.69 1.03
N GLY A 256 -4.63 -23.60 0.24
CA GLY A 256 -4.63 -23.62 -1.23
C GLY A 256 -3.26 -23.86 -1.86
N GLY A 257 -2.24 -24.11 -1.05
CA GLY A 257 -0.86 -24.29 -1.50
C GLY A 257 -0.39 -25.70 -1.30
N GLU A 258 -0.79 -26.65 -2.13
CA GLU A 258 0.15 -27.71 -2.45
C GLU A 258 1.36 -27.04 -3.13
N PRO A 259 2.61 -27.35 -2.70
CA PRO A 259 3.76 -26.89 -3.45
C PRO A 259 3.55 -27.37 -4.89
N LEU A 260 3.55 -26.43 -5.84
CA LEU A 260 3.67 -26.81 -7.24
C LEU A 260 4.92 -27.69 -7.28
N GLU A 261 4.74 -28.99 -7.52
CA GLU A 261 5.84 -29.89 -7.84
C GLU A 261 6.50 -29.24 -9.06
N THR A 262 7.59 -28.53 -8.81
CA THR A 262 8.47 -28.11 -9.90
C THR A 262 9.05 -29.40 -10.41
N THR A 263 8.55 -29.85 -11.56
CA THR A 263 9.25 -30.86 -12.36
C THR A 263 10.69 -30.41 -12.40
N PRO A 264 11.63 -31.20 -11.89
CA PRO A 264 13.03 -30.78 -11.89
C PRO A 264 13.44 -30.38 -13.30
N LEU A 265 14.21 -29.31 -13.44
CA LEU A 265 14.72 -28.85 -14.73
C LEU A 265 15.47 -29.99 -15.47
N ASP A 266 15.95 -30.95 -14.71
CA ASP A 266 16.65 -32.14 -15.18
C ASP A 266 15.75 -33.06 -16.06
N GLU A 267 14.45 -33.21 -15.75
CA GLU A 267 13.51 -33.96 -16.60
C GLU A 267 13.22 -33.24 -17.93
N PHE A 268 13.29 -31.90 -17.96
CA PHE A 268 13.11 -31.14 -19.20
C PHE A 268 14.35 -31.23 -20.09
N ILE A 269 15.54 -31.36 -19.53
CA ILE A 269 16.79 -31.46 -20.29
C ILE A 269 16.91 -32.83 -20.93
N GLU A 270 16.51 -33.91 -20.25
CA GLU A 270 16.53 -35.27 -20.83
C GLU A 270 15.55 -35.43 -22.00
N ALA A 271 14.39 -34.77 -21.98
CA ALA A 271 13.41 -34.80 -23.07
C ALA A 271 13.85 -34.02 -24.33
N PHE A 272 14.90 -33.22 -24.27
CA PHE A 272 15.47 -32.47 -25.42
C PHE A 272 16.70 -33.10 -26.01
N ILE A 273 17.24 -34.21 -25.44
CA ILE A 273 18.46 -34.90 -25.89
C ILE A 273 18.14 -36.20 -26.65
N GLU A 274 16.88 -36.68 -26.62
CA GLU A 274 16.38 -37.75 -27.51
C GLU A 274 15.78 -37.14 -28.81
#